data_6b9450740bcc419d935dcfd43be8d579
#
_entry.id   6b9450740bcc419d935dcfd43be8d579
#
_cell.length_a   1.000
_cell.length_b   1.000
_cell.length_c   1.000
_cell.angle_alpha   90.00
_cell.angle_beta   90.00
_cell.angle_gamma   90.00
#
_symmetry.space_group_name_H-M   'P 1'
#
loop_
_entity.id
_entity.type
_entity.pdbx_description
1 polymer ?
#
loop_
_entity_poly.entity_id
_entity_poly.type
_entity_poly.pdbx_seq_one_letter_code
_entity_poly.pdbx_strand_id
1 'polypeptide(L)'
;MSLKIFDLTGRVALVSGAASGMGRAMSLALAEAGAGVMLVDRNAEGLQKTAAEISGMQRKAATAICDVSDPQQIRALFARMDREFGRIDFLGNVAGDGSAGRPEEISLEDVERTWRNLVFGRFCCCQEAGRRMLAAGRGSIVNIGSLASVTALGRGHVAYSMAMGAVAQMTRELSTEWSGRGVRVNAILPAQVINPGLEARMAADPALRDRFLGGIPAGRLGRPDDIKGLAILLASDASLWITGALIPMDGGNLAMNAGGSIKW
;
A
#
# COMPACT_ATOMS: atom_id res chain seq x y z
N MET A 1 -27.03 -15.75 1.54
CA MET A 1 -26.23 -14.84 2.40
C MET A 1 -25.88 -13.62 1.56
N SER A 2 -26.24 -12.45 2.01
CA SER A 2 -25.90 -11.21 1.28
C SER A 2 -24.44 -10.83 1.57
N LEU A 3 -23.62 -10.63 0.52
CA LEU A 3 -22.23 -10.13 0.65
C LEU A 3 -22.17 -8.61 0.95
N LYS A 4 -23.28 -8.02 1.42
CA LYS A 4 -23.39 -6.59 1.77
C LYS A 4 -22.30 -6.09 2.72
N ILE A 5 -21.73 -6.98 3.52
CA ILE A 5 -20.62 -6.66 4.43
C ILE A 5 -19.36 -6.17 3.69
N PHE A 6 -19.21 -6.49 2.40
CA PHE A 6 -18.13 -6.04 1.53
C PHE A 6 -18.50 -4.86 0.63
N ASP A 7 -19.76 -4.40 0.70
CA ASP A 7 -20.23 -3.29 -0.14
C ASP A 7 -19.60 -1.97 0.30
N LEU A 8 -19.00 -1.27 -0.65
CA LEU A 8 -18.38 0.05 -0.47
C LEU A 8 -19.19 1.18 -1.10
N THR A 9 -20.45 0.92 -1.49
CA THR A 9 -21.32 1.95 -2.07
C THR A 9 -21.47 3.13 -1.12
N GLY A 10 -21.24 4.35 -1.63
CA GLY A 10 -21.26 5.59 -0.85
C GLY A 10 -20.01 5.84 0.01
N ARG A 11 -19.00 4.97 -0.04
CA ARG A 11 -17.69 5.18 0.56
C ARG A 11 -16.73 5.84 -0.42
N VAL A 12 -15.71 6.48 0.13
CA VAL A 12 -14.69 7.19 -0.65
C VAL A 12 -13.30 6.74 -0.22
N ALA A 13 -12.51 6.34 -1.20
CA ALA A 13 -11.13 5.92 -1.01
C ALA A 13 -10.16 6.95 -1.59
N LEU A 14 -8.98 7.07 -0.97
CA LEU A 14 -7.80 7.69 -1.53
C LEU A 14 -6.71 6.62 -1.64
N VAL A 15 -6.13 6.46 -2.82
CA VAL A 15 -5.06 5.48 -3.06
C VAL A 15 -3.87 6.17 -3.71
N SER A 16 -2.70 6.09 -3.08
CA SER A 16 -1.43 6.54 -3.66
C SER A 16 -0.78 5.43 -4.48
N GLY A 17 0.03 5.79 -5.49
CA GLY A 17 0.60 4.82 -6.43
C GLY A 17 -0.44 4.25 -7.41
N ALA A 18 -1.53 4.98 -7.64
CA ALA A 18 -2.71 4.51 -8.38
C ALA A 18 -2.53 4.44 -9.90
N ALA A 19 -1.41 4.92 -10.45
CA ALA A 19 -1.13 4.87 -11.87
C ALA A 19 -0.75 3.47 -12.37
N SER A 20 -0.26 2.58 -11.51
CA SER A 20 0.23 1.26 -11.91
C SER A 20 0.24 0.25 -10.76
N GLY A 21 0.61 -0.99 -11.05
CA GLY A 21 0.91 -2.02 -10.06
C GLY A 21 -0.20 -2.24 -9.02
N MET A 22 0.19 -2.43 -7.78
CA MET A 22 -0.72 -2.72 -6.67
C MET A 22 -1.66 -1.55 -6.35
N GLY A 23 -1.21 -0.28 -6.50
CA GLY A 23 -2.07 0.88 -6.26
C GLY A 23 -3.21 0.97 -7.26
N ARG A 24 -2.92 0.72 -8.54
CA ARG A 24 -3.96 0.62 -9.57
C ARG A 24 -4.92 -0.54 -9.29
N ALA A 25 -4.40 -1.72 -9.01
CA ALA A 25 -5.22 -2.91 -8.71
C ALA A 25 -6.12 -2.69 -7.48
N MET A 26 -5.60 -2.09 -6.42
CA MET A 26 -6.36 -1.68 -5.24
C MET A 26 -7.47 -0.70 -5.60
N SER A 27 -7.16 0.33 -6.39
CA SER A 27 -8.13 1.36 -6.80
C SER A 27 -9.30 0.77 -7.60
N LEU A 28 -9.00 -0.12 -8.55
CA LEU A 28 -10.01 -0.82 -9.35
C LEU A 28 -10.90 -1.70 -8.48
N ALA A 29 -10.33 -2.48 -7.57
CA ALA A 29 -11.08 -3.35 -6.68
C ALA A 29 -12.02 -2.58 -5.74
N LEU A 30 -11.58 -1.44 -5.21
CA LEU A 30 -12.42 -0.57 -4.38
C LEU A 30 -13.58 0.03 -5.18
N ALA A 31 -13.33 0.42 -6.44
CA ALA A 31 -14.37 0.91 -7.35
C ALA A 31 -15.36 -0.19 -7.75
N GLU A 32 -14.89 -1.40 -8.08
CA GLU A 32 -15.72 -2.59 -8.34
C GLU A 32 -16.66 -2.88 -7.16
N ALA A 33 -16.15 -2.72 -5.92
CA ALA A 33 -16.92 -2.89 -4.68
C ALA A 33 -17.86 -1.71 -4.37
N GLY A 34 -17.85 -0.62 -5.16
CA GLY A 34 -18.82 0.48 -5.04
C GLY A 34 -18.26 1.82 -4.61
N ALA A 35 -16.98 1.93 -4.24
CA ALA A 35 -16.39 3.17 -3.75
C ALA A 35 -16.14 4.20 -4.87
N GLY A 36 -16.24 5.49 -4.51
CA GLY A 36 -15.58 6.56 -5.26
C GLY A 36 -14.09 6.63 -4.90
N VAL A 37 -13.22 6.93 -5.87
CA VAL A 37 -11.78 6.86 -5.66
C VAL A 37 -11.07 8.15 -6.08
N MET A 38 -10.27 8.71 -5.16
CA MET A 38 -9.23 9.70 -5.46
C MET A 38 -7.93 8.95 -5.75
N LEU A 39 -7.46 9.04 -6.99
CA LEU A 39 -6.28 8.38 -7.53
C LEU A 39 -5.08 9.34 -7.44
N VAL A 40 -3.99 8.90 -6.82
CA VAL A 40 -2.83 9.74 -6.54
C VAL A 40 -1.56 9.09 -7.06
N ASP A 41 -0.80 9.81 -7.88
CA ASP A 41 0.49 9.38 -8.41
C ASP A 41 1.26 10.58 -8.98
N ARG A 42 2.52 10.41 -9.32
CA ARG A 42 3.31 11.34 -10.13
C ARG A 42 3.08 11.16 -11.63
N ASN A 43 2.66 9.98 -12.06
CA ASN A 43 2.41 9.62 -13.45
C ASN A 43 0.98 9.98 -13.88
N ALA A 44 0.84 11.16 -14.51
CA ALA A 44 -0.45 11.67 -14.98
C ALA A 44 -1.13 10.74 -16.00
N GLU A 45 -0.38 10.17 -16.95
CA GLU A 45 -0.95 9.29 -17.99
C GLU A 45 -1.53 8.00 -17.39
N GLY A 46 -0.77 7.35 -16.47
CA GLY A 46 -1.24 6.16 -15.77
C GLY A 46 -2.48 6.45 -14.91
N LEU A 47 -2.54 7.62 -14.25
CA LEU A 47 -3.72 8.05 -13.50
C LEU A 47 -4.95 8.17 -14.41
N GLN A 48 -4.82 8.78 -15.60
CA GLN A 48 -5.94 8.94 -16.53
C GLN A 48 -6.46 7.59 -17.03
N LYS A 49 -5.57 6.63 -17.32
CA LYS A 49 -5.95 5.26 -17.70
C LYS A 49 -6.77 4.59 -16.59
N THR A 50 -6.29 4.65 -15.35
CA THR A 50 -7.00 4.07 -14.19
C THR A 50 -8.35 4.76 -13.95
N ALA A 51 -8.40 6.09 -14.06
CA ALA A 51 -9.63 6.85 -13.90
C ALA A 51 -10.68 6.53 -14.98
N ALA A 52 -10.26 6.35 -16.24
CA ALA A 52 -11.15 5.98 -17.33
C ALA A 52 -11.80 4.59 -17.07
N GLU A 53 -11.04 3.61 -16.59
CA GLU A 53 -11.56 2.29 -16.24
C GLU A 53 -12.59 2.37 -15.10
N ILE A 54 -12.31 3.14 -14.03
CA ILE A 54 -13.25 3.34 -12.92
C ILE A 54 -14.52 4.07 -13.38
N SER A 55 -14.37 5.07 -14.25
CA SER A 55 -15.53 5.78 -14.84
C SER A 55 -16.38 4.84 -15.71
N GLY A 56 -15.77 3.89 -16.42
CA GLY A 56 -16.47 2.84 -17.15
C GLY A 56 -17.31 1.92 -16.26
N MET A 57 -16.97 1.78 -14.98
CA MET A 57 -17.76 1.08 -13.96
C MET A 57 -18.89 1.96 -13.36
N GLN A 58 -19.11 3.16 -13.90
CA GLN A 58 -20.06 4.15 -13.37
C GLN A 58 -19.74 4.57 -11.91
N ARG A 59 -18.46 4.63 -11.56
CA ARG A 59 -17.98 5.10 -10.25
C ARG A 59 -17.25 6.43 -10.39
N LYS A 60 -17.37 7.26 -9.37
CA LYS A 60 -16.67 8.55 -9.32
C LYS A 60 -15.17 8.31 -9.16
N ALA A 61 -14.37 8.83 -10.10
CA ALA A 61 -12.93 8.87 -10.03
C ALA A 61 -12.44 10.32 -10.17
N ALA A 62 -11.43 10.67 -9.39
CA ALA A 62 -10.68 11.91 -9.56
C ALA A 62 -9.19 11.60 -9.49
N THR A 63 -8.37 12.35 -10.23
CA THR A 63 -6.92 12.16 -10.29
C THR A 63 -6.19 13.34 -9.67
N ALA A 64 -5.12 13.09 -8.93
CA ALA A 64 -4.26 14.13 -8.38
C ALA A 64 -2.79 13.77 -8.61
N ILE A 65 -2.06 14.64 -9.28
CA ILE A 65 -0.60 14.53 -9.38
C ILE A 65 -0.03 14.99 -8.03
N CYS A 66 0.69 14.11 -7.35
CA CYS A 66 1.26 14.39 -6.04
C CYS A 66 2.52 13.55 -5.80
N ASP A 67 3.58 14.20 -5.37
CA ASP A 67 4.74 13.54 -4.78
C ASP A 67 4.47 13.32 -3.28
N VAL A 68 4.32 12.06 -2.89
CA VAL A 68 4.07 11.69 -1.49
C VAL A 68 5.28 11.89 -0.56
N SER A 69 6.44 12.34 -1.08
CA SER A 69 7.56 12.78 -0.26
C SER A 69 7.47 14.26 0.14
N ASP A 70 6.50 15.00 -0.41
CA ASP A 70 6.27 16.43 -0.16
C ASP A 70 5.01 16.65 0.70
N PRO A 71 5.18 17.02 1.99
CA PRO A 71 4.05 17.27 2.87
C PRO A 71 3.13 18.44 2.43
N GLN A 72 3.63 19.40 1.66
CA GLN A 72 2.79 20.51 1.15
C GLN A 72 1.86 20.01 0.06
N GLN A 73 2.35 19.20 -0.87
CA GLN A 73 1.53 18.55 -1.88
C GLN A 73 0.49 17.61 -1.26
N ILE A 74 0.88 16.85 -0.22
CA ILE A 74 -0.06 15.99 0.51
C ILE A 74 -1.19 16.82 1.13
N ARG A 75 -0.90 17.92 1.82
CA ARG A 75 -1.95 18.79 2.42
C ARG A 75 -2.87 19.40 1.35
N ALA A 76 -2.31 19.84 0.22
CA ALA A 76 -3.09 20.34 -0.91
C ALA A 76 -4.00 19.25 -1.51
N LEU A 77 -3.50 18.02 -1.61
CA LEU A 77 -4.27 16.85 -2.03
C LEU A 77 -5.48 16.61 -1.12
N PHE A 78 -5.29 16.60 0.19
CA PHE A 78 -6.39 16.37 1.12
C PHE A 78 -7.40 17.55 1.14
N ALA A 79 -6.96 18.80 0.97
CA ALA A 79 -7.86 19.94 0.76
C ALA A 79 -8.67 19.80 -0.54
N ARG A 80 -8.10 19.21 -1.59
CA ARG A 80 -8.82 18.89 -2.83
C ARG A 80 -9.81 17.74 -2.61
N MET A 81 -9.41 16.70 -1.86
CA MET A 81 -10.29 15.60 -1.46
C MET A 81 -11.55 16.11 -0.77
N ASP A 82 -11.42 17.07 0.17
CA ASP A 82 -12.53 17.67 0.87
C ASP A 82 -13.51 18.37 -0.09
N ARG A 83 -12.98 19.12 -1.07
CA ARG A 83 -13.82 19.82 -2.06
C ARG A 83 -14.53 18.87 -3.03
N GLU A 84 -13.87 17.80 -3.47
CA GLU A 84 -14.41 16.92 -4.51
C GLU A 84 -15.30 15.82 -3.96
N PHE A 85 -14.98 15.29 -2.78
CA PHE A 85 -15.69 14.14 -2.21
C PHE A 85 -16.37 14.44 -0.86
N GLY A 86 -15.91 15.44 -0.10
CA GLY A 86 -16.47 15.79 1.19
C GLY A 86 -16.21 14.78 2.31
N ARG A 87 -15.52 13.67 2.03
CA ARG A 87 -15.24 12.59 2.99
C ARG A 87 -14.08 11.71 2.55
N ILE A 88 -13.53 10.99 3.49
CA ILE A 88 -12.62 9.86 3.25
C ILE A 88 -12.96 8.70 4.20
N ASP A 89 -13.18 7.51 3.67
CA ASP A 89 -13.47 6.29 4.43
C ASP A 89 -12.32 5.30 4.40
N PHE A 90 -11.49 5.36 3.35
CA PHE A 90 -10.33 4.47 3.18
C PHE A 90 -9.12 5.25 2.64
N LEU A 91 -7.96 4.98 3.23
CA LEU A 91 -6.65 5.42 2.73
C LEU A 91 -5.79 4.20 2.39
N GLY A 92 -5.34 4.10 1.13
CA GLY A 92 -4.34 3.14 0.67
C GLY A 92 -3.00 3.82 0.43
N ASN A 93 -2.06 3.70 1.37
CA ASN A 93 -0.68 4.17 1.21
C ASN A 93 0.16 3.13 0.47
N VAL A 94 0.16 3.20 -0.88
CA VAL A 94 0.86 2.22 -1.73
C VAL A 94 2.14 2.81 -2.33
N ALA A 95 2.12 4.08 -2.74
CA ALA A 95 3.26 4.75 -3.35
C ALA A 95 4.51 4.69 -2.47
N GLY A 96 5.64 4.58 -3.13
CA GLY A 96 6.95 4.73 -2.52
C GLY A 96 7.95 3.70 -3.03
N ASP A 97 9.19 4.15 -3.11
CA ASP A 97 10.37 3.36 -3.43
C ASP A 97 11.50 3.68 -2.44
N GLY A 98 12.55 2.88 -2.47
CA GLY A 98 13.70 3.09 -1.59
C GLY A 98 15.01 2.80 -2.31
N SER A 99 16.07 3.41 -1.82
CA SER A 99 17.43 3.21 -2.31
C SER A 99 17.99 1.87 -1.84
N ALA A 100 18.81 1.25 -2.68
CA ALA A 100 19.61 0.08 -2.35
C ALA A 100 21.10 0.45 -2.38
N GLY A 101 21.88 -0.16 -1.48
CA GLY A 101 23.31 0.03 -1.38
C GLY A 101 23.87 -0.87 -0.28
N ARG A 102 25.18 -1.15 -0.31
CA ARG A 102 25.83 -1.88 0.78
C ARG A 102 25.73 -1.07 2.06
N PRO A 103 25.47 -1.69 3.22
CA PRO A 103 25.29 -0.97 4.49
C PRO A 103 26.44 -0.02 4.85
N GLU A 104 27.66 -0.41 4.53
CA GLU A 104 28.87 0.36 4.79
C GLU A 104 29.14 1.48 3.76
N GLU A 105 28.42 1.51 2.64
CA GLU A 105 28.66 2.41 1.50
C GLU A 105 27.48 3.35 1.20
N ILE A 106 26.25 2.97 1.60
CA ILE A 106 25.06 3.78 1.31
C ILE A 106 25.16 5.15 1.99
N SER A 107 24.91 6.22 1.24
CA SER A 107 24.95 7.57 1.79
C SER A 107 23.79 7.83 2.76
N LEU A 108 23.99 8.70 3.73
CA LEU A 108 22.91 9.14 4.63
C LEU A 108 21.82 9.88 3.84
N GLU A 109 22.18 10.59 2.78
CA GLU A 109 21.25 11.27 1.89
C GLU A 109 20.30 10.29 1.19
N ASP A 110 20.78 9.11 0.80
CA ASP A 110 19.94 8.04 0.24
C ASP A 110 19.02 7.42 1.29
N VAL A 111 19.51 7.27 2.51
CA VAL A 111 18.70 6.84 3.66
C VAL A 111 17.60 7.86 3.94
N GLU A 112 17.94 9.14 4.04
CA GLU A 112 16.97 10.23 4.28
C GLU A 112 15.92 10.32 3.16
N ARG A 113 16.34 10.23 1.89
CA ARG A 113 15.43 10.22 0.75
C ARG A 113 14.44 9.05 0.84
N THR A 114 14.93 7.87 1.17
CA THR A 114 14.09 6.67 1.39
C THR A 114 13.09 6.89 2.53
N TRP A 115 13.52 7.48 3.64
CA TRP A 115 12.67 7.76 4.80
C TRP A 115 11.66 8.85 4.52
N ARG A 116 12.07 9.91 3.83
CA ARG A 116 11.16 11.00 3.43
C ARG A 116 9.99 10.48 2.62
N ASN A 117 10.27 9.58 1.69
CA ASN A 117 9.26 8.96 0.84
C ASN A 117 8.42 7.91 1.60
N LEU A 118 9.06 6.92 2.20
CA LEU A 118 8.37 5.74 2.74
C LEU A 118 7.81 5.94 4.15
N VAL A 119 8.41 6.80 4.97
CA VAL A 119 8.01 7.00 6.38
C VAL A 119 7.29 8.32 6.55
N PHE A 120 7.95 9.45 6.28
CA PHE A 120 7.38 10.76 6.59
C PHE A 120 6.18 11.10 5.71
N GLY A 121 6.24 10.79 4.41
CA GLY A 121 5.12 10.98 3.51
C GLY A 121 3.91 10.14 3.88
N ARG A 122 4.12 8.85 4.18
CA ARG A 122 3.04 7.98 4.65
C ARG A 122 2.45 8.43 5.98
N PHE A 123 3.30 8.85 6.92
CA PHE A 123 2.81 9.41 8.17
C PHE A 123 1.98 10.66 7.95
N CYS A 124 2.43 11.57 7.07
CA CYS A 124 1.66 12.76 6.69
C CYS A 124 0.30 12.39 6.09
N CYS A 125 0.24 11.41 5.17
CA CYS A 125 -1.02 10.91 4.63
C CYS A 125 -1.92 10.30 5.73
N CYS A 126 -1.35 9.48 6.63
CA CYS A 126 -2.09 8.93 7.77
C CYS A 126 -2.64 10.05 8.68
N GLN A 127 -1.84 11.08 8.95
CA GLN A 127 -2.23 12.21 9.79
C GLN A 127 -3.37 13.01 9.17
N GLU A 128 -3.29 13.31 7.86
CA GLU A 128 -4.35 14.06 7.15
C GLU A 128 -5.65 13.26 7.02
N ALA A 129 -5.56 11.96 6.69
CA ALA A 129 -6.73 11.08 6.68
C ALA A 129 -7.28 10.87 8.08
N GLY A 130 -6.42 10.64 9.06
CA GLY A 130 -6.77 10.41 10.45
C GLY A 130 -7.58 11.56 11.05
N ARG A 131 -7.20 12.83 10.82
CA ARG A 131 -7.98 13.99 11.28
C ARG A 131 -9.43 13.91 10.81
N ARG A 132 -9.66 13.58 9.55
CA ARG A 132 -10.99 13.49 8.92
C ARG A 132 -11.78 12.28 9.40
N MET A 133 -11.12 11.13 9.43
CA MET A 133 -11.72 9.87 9.87
C MET A 133 -12.10 9.92 11.37
N LEU A 134 -11.25 10.49 12.23
CA LEU A 134 -11.50 10.65 13.64
C LEU A 134 -12.66 11.64 13.91
N ALA A 135 -12.77 12.71 13.14
CA ALA A 135 -13.89 13.62 13.20
C ALA A 135 -15.20 12.95 12.75
N ALA A 136 -15.12 12.01 11.80
CA ALA A 136 -16.27 11.24 11.32
C ALA A 136 -16.59 10.00 12.20
N GLY A 137 -15.73 9.66 13.18
CA GLY A 137 -15.89 8.48 14.04
C GLY A 137 -15.72 7.15 13.30
N ARG A 138 -15.13 7.14 12.10
CA ARG A 138 -14.93 5.94 11.28
C ARG A 138 -13.85 6.12 10.22
N GLY A 139 -13.14 5.05 9.90
CA GLY A 139 -12.15 5.04 8.82
C GLY A 139 -11.33 3.76 8.79
N SER A 140 -10.65 3.54 7.68
CA SER A 140 -9.69 2.46 7.54
C SER A 140 -8.46 2.92 6.77
N ILE A 141 -7.29 2.66 7.31
CA ILE A 141 -5.99 2.97 6.70
C ILE A 141 -5.25 1.67 6.44
N VAL A 142 -4.72 1.52 5.24
CA VAL A 142 -3.87 0.41 4.85
C VAL A 142 -2.53 0.95 4.37
N ASN A 143 -1.46 0.58 5.08
CA ASN A 143 -0.10 0.86 4.66
C ASN A 143 0.46 -0.35 3.89
N ILE A 144 1.06 -0.14 2.73
CA ILE A 144 1.82 -1.20 2.09
C ILE A 144 3.22 -1.22 2.70
N GLY A 145 3.45 -2.22 3.53
CA GLY A 145 4.75 -2.55 4.06
C GLY A 145 5.53 -3.46 3.11
N SER A 146 6.27 -4.36 3.68
CA SER A 146 7.05 -5.39 2.99
C SER A 146 7.31 -6.54 3.98
N LEU A 147 7.75 -7.69 3.50
CA LEU A 147 8.37 -8.68 4.39
C LEU A 147 9.54 -8.07 5.18
N ALA A 148 10.24 -7.08 4.62
CA ALA A 148 11.26 -6.29 5.30
C ALA A 148 10.76 -5.58 6.57
N SER A 149 9.45 -5.47 6.77
CA SER A 149 8.87 -4.92 8.01
C SER A 149 9.07 -5.82 9.24
N VAL A 150 9.30 -7.12 9.03
CA VAL A 150 9.35 -8.14 10.08
C VAL A 150 10.50 -9.13 9.94
N THR A 151 11.28 -9.03 8.84
CA THR A 151 12.45 -9.88 8.60
C THR A 151 13.53 -9.10 7.83
N ALA A 152 14.73 -9.66 7.75
CA ALA A 152 15.83 -9.08 6.96
C ALA A 152 15.79 -9.62 5.53
N LEU A 153 15.96 -8.74 4.54
CA LEU A 153 16.04 -9.12 3.14
C LEU A 153 17.48 -9.36 2.68
N GLY A 154 18.47 -8.73 3.29
CA GLY A 154 19.83 -8.64 2.76
C GLY A 154 19.88 -7.85 1.45
N ARG A 155 20.82 -8.11 0.60
CA ARG A 155 20.87 -7.57 -0.78
C ARG A 155 20.93 -6.06 -0.86
N GLY A 156 21.56 -5.39 0.11
CA GLY A 156 21.70 -3.93 0.12
C GLY A 156 20.41 -3.16 0.41
N HIS A 157 19.47 -3.74 1.15
CA HIS A 157 18.17 -3.12 1.43
C HIS A 157 18.08 -2.47 2.81
N VAL A 158 19.20 -2.09 3.44
CA VAL A 158 19.19 -1.57 4.83
C VAL A 158 18.29 -0.36 5.00
N ALA A 159 18.42 0.68 4.15
CA ALA A 159 17.60 1.89 4.23
C ALA A 159 16.10 1.57 4.06
N TYR A 160 15.77 0.73 3.09
CA TYR A 160 14.42 0.27 2.84
C TYR A 160 13.85 -0.55 4.00
N SER A 161 14.62 -1.53 4.52
CA SER A 161 14.18 -2.39 5.62
C SER A 161 13.94 -1.62 6.91
N MET A 162 14.82 -0.66 7.23
CA MET A 162 14.61 0.26 8.35
C MET A 162 13.29 1.05 8.18
N ALA A 163 13.05 1.60 7.00
CA ALA A 163 11.82 2.34 6.70
C ALA A 163 10.57 1.43 6.79
N MET A 164 10.64 0.20 6.30
CA MET A 164 9.52 -0.74 6.38
C MET A 164 9.26 -1.21 7.82
N GLY A 165 10.28 -1.35 8.64
CA GLY A 165 10.15 -1.57 10.08
C GLY A 165 9.45 -0.39 10.78
N ALA A 166 9.81 0.85 10.42
CA ALA A 166 9.13 2.05 10.91
C ALA A 166 7.65 2.09 10.49
N VAL A 167 7.32 1.72 9.25
CA VAL A 167 5.92 1.63 8.77
C VAL A 167 5.12 0.58 9.56
N ALA A 168 5.73 -0.56 9.89
CA ALA A 168 5.08 -1.59 10.72
C ALA A 168 4.76 -1.06 12.11
N GLN A 169 5.72 -0.41 12.76
CA GLN A 169 5.51 0.14 14.10
C GLN A 169 4.53 1.32 14.09
N MET A 170 4.63 2.21 13.11
CA MET A 170 3.65 3.28 12.88
C MET A 170 2.22 2.70 12.74
N THR A 171 2.04 1.61 12.02
CA THR A 171 0.74 0.95 11.85
C THR A 171 0.16 0.49 13.18
N ARG A 172 0.97 -0.15 14.04
CA ARG A 172 0.56 -0.61 15.37
C ARG A 172 0.21 0.57 16.29
N GLU A 173 1.07 1.58 16.33
CA GLU A 173 0.87 2.74 17.18
C GLU A 173 -0.40 3.49 16.82
N LEU A 174 -0.59 3.84 15.54
CA LEU A 174 -1.80 4.53 15.08
C LEU A 174 -3.06 3.69 15.30
N SER A 175 -2.97 2.36 15.18
CA SER A 175 -4.11 1.48 15.47
C SER A 175 -4.51 1.55 16.94
N THR A 176 -3.55 1.55 17.84
CA THR A 176 -3.77 1.63 19.31
C THR A 176 -4.37 2.97 19.70
N GLU A 177 -3.86 4.06 19.15
CA GLU A 177 -4.32 5.42 19.42
C GLU A 177 -5.74 5.73 18.89
N TRP A 178 -6.12 5.09 17.76
CA TRP A 178 -7.31 5.51 17.02
C TRP A 178 -8.47 4.50 17.01
N SER A 179 -8.23 3.23 17.34
CA SER A 179 -9.27 2.19 17.25
C SER A 179 -10.47 2.47 18.15
N GLY A 180 -10.26 2.95 19.37
CA GLY A 180 -11.33 3.37 20.29
C GLY A 180 -12.17 4.55 19.78
N ARG A 181 -11.72 5.21 18.73
CA ARG A 181 -12.40 6.33 18.06
C ARG A 181 -12.89 5.97 16.65
N GLY A 182 -12.97 4.67 16.34
CA GLY A 182 -13.56 4.13 15.11
C GLY A 182 -12.63 4.09 13.89
N VAL A 183 -11.31 4.32 14.04
CA VAL A 183 -10.37 4.27 12.91
C VAL A 183 -9.46 3.05 13.04
N ARG A 184 -9.45 2.20 12.02
CA ARG A 184 -8.60 1.02 11.93
C ARG A 184 -7.36 1.32 11.09
N VAL A 185 -6.20 0.79 11.49
CA VAL A 185 -4.95 0.93 10.74
C VAL A 185 -4.28 -0.43 10.64
N ASN A 186 -4.04 -0.90 9.42
CA ASN A 186 -3.41 -2.18 9.14
C ASN A 186 -2.29 -2.03 8.09
N ALA A 187 -1.44 -3.02 7.97
CA ALA A 187 -0.46 -3.10 6.89
C ALA A 187 -0.58 -4.42 6.13
N ILE A 188 -0.39 -4.36 4.81
CA ILE A 188 -0.18 -5.54 3.96
C ILE A 188 1.32 -5.63 3.69
N LEU A 189 1.89 -6.83 3.83
CA LEU A 189 3.31 -7.09 3.65
C LEU A 189 3.53 -7.97 2.40
N PRO A 190 3.67 -7.38 1.21
CA PRO A 190 3.95 -8.15 0.01
C PRO A 190 5.37 -8.74 0.02
N ALA A 191 5.51 -9.91 -0.61
CA ALA A 191 6.78 -10.39 -1.14
C ALA A 191 7.05 -9.77 -2.53
N GLN A 192 7.70 -10.53 -3.42
CA GLN A 192 8.00 -10.08 -4.77
C GLN A 192 6.73 -10.06 -5.63
N VAL A 193 6.15 -8.88 -5.83
CA VAL A 193 5.03 -8.63 -6.73
C VAL A 193 5.55 -8.03 -8.03
N ILE A 194 5.12 -8.60 -9.17
CA ILE A 194 5.50 -8.16 -10.51
C ILE A 194 5.17 -6.68 -10.70
N ASN A 195 6.15 -5.92 -11.15
CA ASN A 195 6.04 -4.52 -11.54
C ASN A 195 7.13 -4.20 -12.57
N PRO A 196 7.05 -3.08 -13.31
CA PRO A 196 8.02 -2.78 -14.36
C PRO A 196 9.48 -2.77 -13.90
N GLY A 197 9.76 -2.27 -12.68
CA GLY A 197 11.11 -2.28 -12.12
C GLY A 197 11.63 -3.68 -11.81
N LEU A 198 10.77 -4.58 -11.31
CA LEU A 198 11.14 -5.96 -11.07
C LEU A 198 11.34 -6.73 -12.39
N GLU A 199 10.49 -6.48 -13.38
CA GLU A 199 10.62 -7.09 -14.71
C GLU A 199 11.94 -6.69 -15.38
N ALA A 200 12.29 -5.40 -15.35
CA ALA A 200 13.58 -4.92 -15.87
C ALA A 200 14.78 -5.58 -15.16
N ARG A 201 14.71 -5.77 -13.85
CA ARG A 201 15.77 -6.46 -13.07
C ARG A 201 15.86 -7.95 -13.43
N MET A 202 14.75 -8.63 -13.63
CA MET A 202 14.74 -10.04 -14.05
C MET A 202 15.22 -10.19 -15.49
N ALA A 203 14.99 -9.23 -16.37
CA ALA A 203 15.53 -9.21 -17.72
C ALA A 203 17.06 -9.03 -17.73
N ALA A 204 17.59 -8.21 -16.82
CA ALA A 204 19.03 -8.01 -16.65
C ALA A 204 19.73 -9.17 -15.94
N ASP A 205 19.01 -9.93 -15.11
CA ASP A 205 19.53 -11.10 -14.38
C ASP A 205 18.50 -12.25 -14.44
N PRO A 206 18.58 -13.13 -15.45
CA PRO A 206 17.63 -14.22 -15.64
C PRO A 206 17.53 -15.20 -14.44
N ALA A 207 18.59 -15.36 -13.65
CA ALA A 207 18.60 -16.20 -12.46
C ALA A 207 17.85 -15.57 -11.28
N LEU A 208 17.52 -14.27 -11.34
CA LEU A 208 16.86 -13.57 -10.25
C LEU A 208 15.47 -14.12 -9.96
N ARG A 209 14.74 -14.51 -11.01
CA ARG A 209 13.41 -15.11 -10.88
C ARG A 209 13.47 -16.41 -10.06
N ASP A 210 14.38 -17.30 -10.40
CA ASP A 210 14.49 -18.61 -9.73
C ASP A 210 14.95 -18.45 -8.28
N ARG A 211 15.85 -17.50 -8.02
CA ARG A 211 16.23 -17.14 -6.64
C ARG A 211 15.03 -16.67 -5.81
N PHE A 212 14.10 -15.89 -6.39
CA PHE A 212 12.90 -15.50 -5.68
C PHE A 212 11.94 -16.66 -5.48
N LEU A 213 11.73 -17.48 -6.53
CA LEU A 213 10.82 -18.63 -6.46
C LEU A 213 11.29 -19.68 -5.45
N GLY A 214 12.61 -19.83 -5.27
CA GLY A 214 13.18 -20.72 -4.24
C GLY A 214 12.74 -20.37 -2.81
N GLY A 215 12.25 -19.13 -2.57
CA GLY A 215 11.73 -18.67 -1.28
C GLY A 215 10.21 -18.53 -1.24
N ILE A 216 9.46 -18.91 -2.28
CA ILE A 216 8.01 -18.72 -2.36
C ILE A 216 7.30 -20.07 -2.55
N PRO A 217 6.76 -20.69 -1.48
CA PRO A 217 6.08 -21.99 -1.56
C PRO A 217 4.96 -22.08 -2.60
N ALA A 218 4.24 -20.97 -2.85
CA ALA A 218 3.21 -20.91 -3.87
C ALA A 218 3.71 -21.08 -5.32
N GLY A 219 5.03 -21.15 -5.55
CA GLY A 219 5.65 -21.44 -6.84
C GLY A 219 5.49 -20.35 -7.90
N ARG A 220 5.02 -19.16 -7.53
CA ARG A 220 4.89 -18.01 -8.43
C ARG A 220 5.21 -16.69 -7.75
N LEU A 221 5.62 -15.71 -8.54
CA LEU A 221 5.65 -14.32 -8.07
C LEU A 221 4.24 -13.78 -7.87
N GLY A 222 4.10 -12.84 -6.95
CA GLY A 222 2.85 -12.10 -6.76
C GLY A 222 2.50 -11.29 -8.00
N ARG A 223 1.21 -11.08 -8.22
CA ARG A 223 0.66 -10.18 -9.24
C ARG A 223 0.02 -8.98 -8.56
N PRO A 224 -0.06 -7.81 -9.20
CA PRO A 224 -0.76 -6.65 -8.65
C PRO A 224 -2.18 -6.99 -8.17
N ASP A 225 -2.90 -7.85 -8.88
CA ASP A 225 -4.27 -8.24 -8.56
C ASP A 225 -4.40 -9.09 -7.28
N ASP A 226 -3.34 -9.68 -6.78
CA ASP A 226 -3.37 -10.45 -5.53
C ASP A 226 -3.75 -9.57 -4.32
N ILE A 227 -3.64 -8.24 -4.44
CA ILE A 227 -4.04 -7.29 -3.38
C ILE A 227 -5.54 -7.05 -3.29
N LYS A 228 -6.31 -7.33 -4.36
CA LYS A 228 -7.72 -6.91 -4.49
C LYS A 228 -8.59 -7.40 -3.34
N GLY A 229 -8.50 -8.68 -2.99
CA GLY A 229 -9.28 -9.26 -1.90
C GLY A 229 -9.00 -8.62 -0.55
N LEU A 230 -7.71 -8.40 -0.21
CA LEU A 230 -7.32 -7.72 1.03
C LEU A 230 -7.76 -6.25 1.04
N ALA A 231 -7.70 -5.56 -0.09
CA ALA A 231 -8.15 -4.17 -0.21
C ALA A 231 -9.64 -4.04 0.12
N ILE A 232 -10.48 -4.88 -0.48
CA ILE A 232 -11.94 -4.88 -0.21
C ILE A 232 -12.22 -5.27 1.24
N LEU A 233 -11.59 -6.34 1.75
CA LEU A 233 -11.75 -6.78 3.13
C LEU A 233 -11.43 -5.64 4.11
N LEU A 234 -10.26 -5.04 3.99
CA LEU A 234 -9.79 -4.02 4.93
C LEU A 234 -10.52 -2.68 4.78
N ALA A 235 -11.09 -2.37 3.62
CA ALA A 235 -11.92 -1.18 3.40
C ALA A 235 -13.36 -1.34 3.90
N SER A 236 -13.83 -2.57 4.06
CA SER A 236 -15.23 -2.88 4.35
C SER A 236 -15.52 -3.16 5.82
N ASP A 237 -16.80 -3.36 6.13
CA ASP A 237 -17.25 -3.74 7.48
C ASP A 237 -16.91 -5.20 7.82
N ALA A 238 -16.46 -5.99 6.84
CA ALA A 238 -15.98 -7.35 7.05
C ALA A 238 -14.72 -7.42 7.94
N SER A 239 -14.03 -6.30 8.15
CA SER A 239 -12.82 -6.21 8.96
C SER A 239 -12.93 -5.29 10.18
N LEU A 240 -14.13 -5.05 10.72
CA LEU A 240 -14.34 -4.14 11.87
C LEU A 240 -13.52 -4.53 13.12
N TRP A 241 -13.14 -5.81 13.26
CA TRP A 241 -12.33 -6.30 14.38
C TRP A 241 -10.86 -6.55 14.01
N ILE A 242 -10.41 -6.02 12.83
CA ILE A 242 -9.03 -6.15 12.35
C ILE A 242 -8.37 -4.78 12.36
N THR A 243 -7.48 -4.55 13.31
CA THR A 243 -6.64 -3.33 13.41
C THR A 243 -5.29 -3.68 14.02
N GLY A 244 -4.23 -2.93 13.66
CA GLY A 244 -2.86 -3.20 14.06
C GLY A 244 -2.21 -4.42 13.39
N ALA A 245 -2.91 -5.06 12.46
CA ALA A 245 -2.44 -6.27 11.82
C ALA A 245 -1.37 -5.98 10.76
N LEU A 246 -0.36 -6.86 10.71
CA LEU A 246 0.64 -6.93 9.66
C LEU A 246 0.35 -8.20 8.86
N ILE A 247 -0.26 -8.07 7.69
CA ILE A 247 -0.81 -9.19 6.92
C ILE A 247 0.14 -9.56 5.78
N PRO A 248 0.84 -10.71 5.84
CA PRO A 248 1.66 -11.18 4.73
C PRO A 248 0.81 -11.46 3.48
N MET A 249 1.30 -10.99 2.33
CA MET A 249 0.77 -11.28 0.98
C MET A 249 1.96 -11.76 0.14
N ASP A 250 2.40 -13.00 0.37
CA ASP A 250 3.77 -13.41 0.08
C ASP A 250 3.92 -14.84 -0.50
N GLY A 251 2.81 -15.53 -0.73
CA GLY A 251 2.83 -16.90 -1.22
C GLY A 251 3.48 -17.89 -0.25
N GLY A 252 3.51 -17.58 1.05
CA GLY A 252 4.08 -18.41 2.09
C GLY A 252 5.57 -18.18 2.37
N ASN A 253 6.17 -17.12 1.77
CA ASN A 253 7.59 -16.81 1.91
C ASN A 253 8.00 -16.65 3.38
N LEU A 254 7.27 -15.84 4.14
CA LEU A 254 7.58 -15.59 5.55
C LEU A 254 7.38 -16.84 6.42
N ALA A 255 6.36 -17.64 6.12
CA ALA A 255 6.08 -18.89 6.86
C ALA A 255 7.18 -19.95 6.66
N MET A 256 7.81 -19.98 5.48
CA MET A 256 8.89 -20.91 5.17
C MET A 256 10.25 -20.51 5.78
N ASN A 257 10.37 -19.31 6.36
CA ASN A 257 11.65 -18.69 6.73
C ASN A 257 12.41 -19.38 7.89
N ALA A 258 11.95 -20.50 8.39
CA ALA A 258 12.63 -21.31 9.44
C ALA A 258 13.51 -22.44 8.86
N GLY A 259 14.02 -22.28 7.63
CA GLY A 259 14.86 -23.30 6.98
C GLY A 259 14.06 -24.42 6.30
N GLY A 260 12.78 -24.19 6.06
CA GLY A 260 11.93 -25.13 5.31
C GLY A 260 12.41 -25.36 3.88
N SER A 261 12.07 -26.50 3.32
CA SER A 261 12.35 -26.90 1.94
C SER A 261 11.03 -27.19 1.23
N ILE A 262 10.91 -26.74 -0.03
CA ILE A 262 9.80 -27.08 -0.92
C ILE A 262 10.10 -28.31 -1.80
N LYS A 263 11.18 -29.02 -1.50
CA LYS A 263 11.51 -30.26 -2.21
C LYS A 263 10.79 -31.44 -1.56
N TRP A 264 9.98 -32.08 -2.34
CA TRP A 264 9.33 -33.37 -2.05
C TRP A 264 10.13 -34.51 -2.65
#